data_d6d7c471568ff8d0059d65678dd88b89
#
_entry.id   d6d7c471568ff8d0059d65678dd88b89
#
_cell.length_a   1.000
_cell.length_b   1.000
_cell.length_c   1.000
_cell.angle_alpha   90.00
_cell.angle_beta   90.00
_cell.angle_gamma   90.00
#
_symmetry.space_group_name_H-M   'P 1'
#
loop_
_entity.id
_entity.type
_entity.pdbx_description
1 polymer ?
#
loop_
_entity_poly.entity_id
_entity_poly.type
_entity_poly.pdbx_seq_one_letter_code
_entity_poly.pdbx_strand_id
1 'polypeptide(L)'
;MASWIFLRGLTRERRHWGDFAGQFQQALPCQSVVALDLAGNGRRNQQTSACRVEDMVADCRAQLASNQIEPPYHLLAMSLGAMVAVAWAQSYPNEIASQVLINTSMRPFSPLYQRLRPANYGLLLRLILSGATPMAWERAILHMTSNRADEAMLPRWLALRRTHPVSGLNALRQLLAAARFAAPDGVPATPTLLLASAQDHLVSVQCTRALARYWQCACALHPDAGHDIPLDDGPWVVRQVREWFLASHERATSHEVTSS
;
A
#
# COMPACT_ATOMS: atom_id res chain seq x y z
N MET A 1 -12.77 12.58 -15.12
CA MET A 1 -12.38 12.66 -13.69
C MET A 1 -11.37 11.56 -13.42
N ALA A 2 -10.31 11.85 -12.66
CA ALA A 2 -9.29 10.86 -12.32
C ALA A 2 -9.80 9.84 -11.28
N SER A 3 -9.43 8.57 -11.47
CA SER A 3 -9.80 7.49 -10.57
C SER A 3 -8.73 7.29 -9.49
N TRP A 4 -9.14 6.94 -8.30
CA TRP A 4 -8.26 6.45 -7.25
C TRP A 4 -8.01 4.96 -7.41
N ILE A 5 -6.75 4.57 -7.56
CA ILE A 5 -6.33 3.17 -7.65
C ILE A 5 -5.75 2.73 -6.32
N PHE A 6 -6.34 1.70 -5.73
CA PHE A 6 -5.94 1.17 -4.43
C PHE A 6 -5.10 -0.09 -4.57
N LEU A 7 -3.91 -0.11 -3.96
CA LEU A 7 -2.97 -1.23 -3.99
C LEU A 7 -2.64 -1.72 -2.56
N ARG A 8 -2.96 -2.99 -2.28
CA ARG A 8 -2.64 -3.63 -0.98
C ARG A 8 -1.19 -4.09 -0.91
N GLY A 9 -0.78 -4.44 0.30
CA GLY A 9 0.51 -5.03 0.58
C GLY A 9 0.61 -6.53 0.26
N LEU A 10 1.72 -7.12 0.69
CA LEU A 10 2.12 -8.51 0.50
C LEU A 10 1.00 -9.48 0.92
N THR A 11 0.65 -10.42 0.05
CA THR A 11 -0.36 -11.47 0.25
C THR A 11 -1.78 -10.99 0.56
N ARG A 12 -2.03 -9.69 0.44
CA ARG A 12 -3.36 -9.10 0.66
C ARG A 12 -4.04 -8.79 -0.66
N GLU A 13 -5.37 -8.87 -0.66
CA GLU A 13 -6.22 -8.62 -1.83
C GLU A 13 -7.17 -7.44 -1.58
N ARG A 14 -7.87 -7.00 -2.63
CA ARG A 14 -8.75 -5.84 -2.60
C ARG A 14 -9.82 -5.88 -1.50
N ARG A 15 -10.35 -7.05 -1.12
CA ARG A 15 -11.38 -7.17 -0.09
C ARG A 15 -10.85 -6.90 1.33
N HIS A 16 -9.53 -6.89 1.53
CA HIS A 16 -8.92 -6.47 2.81
C HIS A 16 -8.99 -4.96 3.05
N TRP A 17 -9.40 -4.14 2.07
CA TRP A 17 -9.76 -2.76 2.33
C TRP A 17 -11.05 -2.63 3.16
N GLY A 18 -11.89 -3.68 3.19
CA GLY A 18 -13.15 -3.67 3.94
C GLY A 18 -14.05 -2.51 3.52
N ASP A 19 -14.59 -1.82 4.51
CA ASP A 19 -15.49 -0.69 4.29
C ASP A 19 -14.74 0.63 4.00
N PHE A 20 -13.42 0.64 4.19
CA PHE A 20 -12.58 1.82 3.98
C PHE A 20 -12.70 2.38 2.56
N ALA A 21 -12.73 1.51 1.53
CA ALA A 21 -12.86 1.98 0.14
C ALA A 21 -14.18 2.74 -0.10
N GLY A 22 -15.27 2.29 0.52
CA GLY A 22 -16.57 2.98 0.48
C GLY A 22 -16.56 4.29 1.25
N GLN A 23 -15.97 4.33 2.44
CA GLN A 23 -15.81 5.55 3.23
C GLN A 23 -14.95 6.59 2.48
N PHE A 24 -13.87 6.15 1.86
CA PHE A 24 -13.01 7.00 1.05
C PHE A 24 -13.76 7.58 -0.15
N GLN A 25 -14.51 6.74 -0.88
CA GLN A 25 -15.34 7.16 -2.02
C GLN A 25 -16.40 8.20 -1.64
N GLN A 26 -17.01 8.06 -0.46
CA GLN A 26 -18.00 9.02 0.04
C GLN A 26 -17.37 10.36 0.45
N ALA A 27 -16.16 10.32 1.01
CA ALA A 27 -15.46 11.53 1.45
C ALA A 27 -14.86 12.34 0.30
N LEU A 28 -14.64 11.71 -0.87
CA LEU A 28 -14.14 12.31 -2.10
C LEU A 28 -15.12 12.00 -3.26
N PRO A 29 -16.35 12.54 -3.25
CA PRO A 29 -17.45 12.12 -4.13
C PRO A 29 -17.18 12.34 -5.62
N CYS A 30 -16.22 13.18 -5.98
CA CYS A 30 -15.83 13.44 -7.36
C CYS A 30 -14.88 12.39 -7.95
N GLN A 31 -14.42 11.41 -7.14
CA GLN A 31 -13.43 10.40 -7.51
C GLN A 31 -14.05 9.00 -7.45
N SER A 32 -13.73 8.15 -8.41
CA SER A 32 -14.03 6.71 -8.34
C SER A 32 -12.88 5.98 -7.65
N VAL A 33 -13.20 4.93 -6.90
CA VAL A 33 -12.21 4.06 -6.24
C VAL A 33 -12.19 2.69 -6.90
N VAL A 34 -11.02 2.30 -7.39
CA VAL A 34 -10.77 1.00 -8.01
C VAL A 34 -9.67 0.26 -7.24
N ALA A 35 -10.02 -0.78 -6.54
CA ALA A 35 -9.05 -1.62 -5.84
C ALA A 35 -8.59 -2.78 -6.73
N LEU A 36 -7.27 -2.89 -6.96
CA LEU A 36 -6.67 -3.94 -7.78
C LEU A 36 -6.14 -5.09 -6.92
N ASP A 37 -6.17 -6.30 -7.50
CA ASP A 37 -5.44 -7.45 -6.99
C ASP A 37 -4.13 -7.62 -7.76
N LEU A 38 -3.01 -7.67 -7.07
CA LEU A 38 -1.74 -8.08 -7.69
C LEU A 38 -1.82 -9.56 -8.10
N ALA A 39 -1.13 -9.95 -9.18
CA ALA A 39 -1.05 -11.34 -9.59
C ALA A 39 -0.61 -12.23 -8.42
N GLY A 40 -1.30 -13.34 -8.21
CA GLY A 40 -1.13 -14.24 -7.07
C GLY A 40 -2.00 -13.94 -5.86
N ASN A 41 -2.77 -12.84 -5.87
CA ASN A 41 -3.67 -12.45 -4.79
C ASN A 41 -5.13 -12.38 -5.27
N GLY A 42 -6.08 -12.52 -4.34
CA GLY A 42 -7.50 -12.34 -4.57
C GLY A 42 -8.03 -13.17 -5.76
N ARG A 43 -8.83 -12.55 -6.62
CA ARG A 43 -9.37 -13.22 -7.81
C ARG A 43 -8.29 -13.67 -8.80
N ARG A 44 -7.06 -13.21 -8.62
CA ARG A 44 -5.90 -13.56 -9.46
C ARG A 44 -4.93 -14.52 -8.79
N ASN A 45 -5.37 -15.20 -7.73
CA ASN A 45 -4.54 -16.10 -6.91
C ASN A 45 -3.92 -17.27 -7.69
N GLN A 46 -4.52 -17.68 -8.81
CA GLN A 46 -3.98 -18.71 -9.71
C GLN A 46 -2.86 -18.20 -10.62
N GLN A 47 -2.68 -16.89 -10.73
CA GLN A 47 -1.63 -16.32 -11.54
C GLN A 47 -0.29 -16.31 -10.76
N THR A 48 0.80 -16.34 -11.50
CA THR A 48 2.13 -16.27 -10.92
C THR A 48 2.47 -14.82 -10.53
N SER A 49 2.81 -14.58 -9.26
CA SER A 49 3.31 -13.28 -8.83
C SER A 49 4.66 -12.97 -9.50
N ALA A 50 4.85 -11.72 -9.88
CA ALA A 50 6.15 -11.24 -10.36
C ALA A 50 7.18 -11.19 -9.22
N CYS A 51 8.47 -11.36 -9.57
CA CYS A 51 9.61 -11.22 -8.67
C CYS A 51 10.25 -9.82 -8.74
N ARG A 52 9.69 -8.92 -9.53
CA ARG A 52 10.10 -7.54 -9.70
C ARG A 52 8.87 -6.62 -9.59
N VAL A 53 9.06 -5.47 -8.97
CA VAL A 53 7.97 -4.49 -8.77
C VAL A 53 7.56 -3.87 -10.10
N GLU A 54 8.50 -3.66 -11.01
CA GLU A 54 8.26 -3.11 -12.35
C GLU A 54 7.30 -3.99 -13.17
N ASP A 55 7.42 -5.31 -13.06
CA ASP A 55 6.50 -6.26 -13.73
C ASP A 55 5.09 -6.21 -13.10
N MET A 56 5.00 -5.91 -11.79
CA MET A 56 3.70 -5.69 -11.13
C MET A 56 3.02 -4.42 -11.64
N VAL A 57 3.77 -3.37 -11.98
CA VAL A 57 3.24 -2.16 -12.62
C VAL A 57 2.62 -2.49 -13.97
N ALA A 58 3.35 -3.21 -14.83
CA ALA A 58 2.83 -3.60 -16.15
C ALA A 58 1.52 -4.39 -16.03
N ASP A 59 1.43 -5.28 -15.04
CA ASP A 59 0.23 -6.05 -14.73
C ASP A 59 -0.95 -5.18 -14.25
N CYS A 60 -0.71 -4.21 -13.37
CA CYS A 60 -1.74 -3.25 -12.92
C CYS A 60 -2.28 -2.43 -14.10
N ARG A 61 -1.40 -1.93 -14.97
CA ARG A 61 -1.77 -1.17 -16.17
C ARG A 61 -2.64 -2.00 -17.11
N ALA A 62 -2.29 -3.26 -17.36
CA ALA A 62 -3.07 -4.17 -18.17
C ALA A 62 -4.48 -4.41 -17.58
N GLN A 63 -4.61 -4.50 -16.25
CA GLN A 63 -5.90 -4.62 -15.59
C GLN A 63 -6.77 -3.37 -15.81
N LEU A 64 -6.22 -2.16 -15.68
CA LEU A 64 -6.97 -0.93 -15.88
C LEU A 64 -7.40 -0.78 -17.35
N ALA A 65 -6.49 -1.04 -18.28
CA ALA A 65 -6.79 -1.00 -19.71
C ALA A 65 -7.91 -1.98 -20.10
N SER A 66 -7.88 -3.21 -19.57
CA SER A 66 -8.92 -4.20 -19.83
C SER A 66 -10.29 -3.83 -19.25
N ASN A 67 -10.32 -2.97 -18.24
CA ASN A 67 -11.55 -2.43 -17.64
C ASN A 67 -11.91 -1.02 -18.17
N GLN A 68 -11.21 -0.54 -19.19
CA GLN A 68 -11.45 0.78 -19.84
C GLN A 68 -11.35 1.95 -18.82
N ILE A 69 -10.44 1.84 -17.85
CA ILE A 69 -10.17 2.90 -16.89
C ILE A 69 -8.94 3.65 -17.38
N GLU A 70 -9.14 4.91 -17.76
CA GLU A 70 -8.11 5.73 -18.40
C GLU A 70 -7.36 6.61 -17.38
N PRO A 71 -6.06 6.90 -17.62
CA PRO A 71 -5.31 7.85 -16.81
C PRO A 71 -5.82 9.31 -17.05
N PRO A 72 -5.41 10.26 -16.17
CA PRO A 72 -4.49 10.06 -15.04
C PRO A 72 -5.15 9.45 -13.82
N TYR A 73 -4.33 8.77 -12.97
CA TYR A 73 -4.77 8.13 -11.74
C TYR A 73 -4.23 8.82 -10.50
N HIS A 74 -4.98 8.76 -9.40
CA HIS A 74 -4.45 8.95 -8.05
C HIS A 74 -4.20 7.57 -7.42
N LEU A 75 -3.04 7.37 -6.80
CA LEU A 75 -2.71 6.09 -6.16
C LEU A 75 -2.85 6.18 -4.65
N LEU A 76 -3.55 5.23 -4.02
CA LEU A 76 -3.48 5.00 -2.59
C LEU A 76 -2.95 3.58 -2.36
N ALA A 77 -1.75 3.50 -1.83
CA ALA A 77 -0.99 2.27 -1.87
C ALA A 77 -0.28 1.99 -0.54
N MET A 78 -0.25 0.72 -0.14
CA MET A 78 0.24 0.29 1.15
C MET A 78 1.36 -0.73 1.02
N SER A 79 2.46 -0.56 1.81
CA SER A 79 3.54 -1.53 1.93
C SER A 79 4.13 -1.91 0.56
N LEU A 80 4.06 -3.18 0.11
CA LEU A 80 4.47 -3.59 -1.24
C LEU A 80 3.72 -2.83 -2.33
N GLY A 81 2.41 -2.58 -2.16
CA GLY A 81 1.63 -1.77 -3.09
C GLY A 81 2.20 -0.36 -3.27
N ALA A 82 2.74 0.23 -2.20
CA ALA A 82 3.41 1.54 -2.28
C ALA A 82 4.71 1.49 -3.08
N MET A 83 5.44 0.37 -3.08
CA MET A 83 6.60 0.18 -3.96
C MET A 83 6.15 0.13 -5.44
N VAL A 84 5.02 -0.55 -5.72
CA VAL A 84 4.41 -0.57 -7.05
C VAL A 84 3.99 0.83 -7.49
N ALA A 85 3.38 1.62 -6.59
CA ALA A 85 2.98 3.00 -6.88
C ALA A 85 4.19 3.88 -7.25
N VAL A 86 5.28 3.80 -6.50
CA VAL A 86 6.52 4.55 -6.77
C VAL A 86 7.13 4.14 -8.11
N ALA A 87 7.22 2.84 -8.39
CA ALA A 87 7.72 2.35 -9.67
C ALA A 87 6.83 2.78 -10.84
N TRP A 88 5.52 2.82 -10.63
CA TRP A 88 4.55 3.27 -11.63
C TRP A 88 4.72 4.75 -11.94
N ALA A 89 4.73 5.60 -10.91
CA ALA A 89 4.93 7.05 -11.07
C ALA A 89 6.26 7.37 -11.75
N GLN A 90 7.31 6.59 -11.48
CA GLN A 90 8.61 6.74 -12.12
C GLN A 90 8.60 6.33 -13.60
N SER A 91 8.00 5.18 -13.92
CA SER A 91 8.04 4.63 -15.28
C SER A 91 7.02 5.27 -16.22
N TYR A 92 5.92 5.76 -15.68
CA TYR A 92 4.80 6.33 -16.43
C TYR A 92 4.27 7.61 -15.76
N PRO A 93 5.09 8.68 -15.68
CA PRO A 93 4.76 9.88 -14.90
C PRO A 93 3.48 10.58 -15.38
N ASN A 94 3.16 10.50 -16.66
CA ASN A 94 1.95 11.10 -17.22
C ASN A 94 0.67 10.34 -16.85
N GLU A 95 0.77 9.13 -16.33
CA GLU A 95 -0.38 8.35 -15.89
C GLU A 95 -0.76 8.64 -14.44
N ILE A 96 0.12 9.22 -13.63
CA ILE A 96 -0.06 9.37 -12.18
C ILE A 96 -0.15 10.84 -11.79
N ALA A 97 -1.34 11.28 -11.43
CA ALA A 97 -1.59 12.64 -10.97
C ALA A 97 -1.09 12.89 -9.53
N SER A 98 -1.20 11.88 -8.66
CA SER A 98 -0.67 11.94 -7.29
C SER A 98 -0.60 10.55 -6.65
N GLN A 99 0.16 10.44 -5.54
CA GLN A 99 0.26 9.19 -4.80
C GLN A 99 0.25 9.39 -3.28
N VAL A 100 -0.46 8.50 -2.60
CA VAL A 100 -0.49 8.37 -1.14
C VAL A 100 0.11 7.02 -0.76
N LEU A 101 1.21 7.04 -0.03
CA LEU A 101 1.99 5.85 0.32
C LEU A 101 1.91 5.58 1.82
N ILE A 102 1.37 4.42 2.20
CA ILE A 102 1.10 4.06 3.60
C ILE A 102 2.09 3.00 4.07
N ASN A 103 2.79 3.26 5.17
CA ASN A 103 3.69 2.33 5.89
C ASN A 103 4.63 1.57 4.95
N THR A 104 5.35 2.29 4.10
CA THR A 104 6.26 1.71 3.13
C THR A 104 7.73 1.85 3.52
N SER A 105 8.57 1.06 2.87
CA SER A 105 10.02 1.06 3.07
C SER A 105 10.72 0.64 1.79
N MET A 106 11.84 1.29 1.46
CA MET A 106 12.52 1.08 0.18
C MET A 106 14.03 1.15 0.34
N ARG A 107 14.76 0.41 -0.47
CA ARG A 107 16.20 0.64 -0.67
C ARG A 107 16.39 1.93 -1.50
N PRO A 108 17.51 2.64 -1.36
CA PRO A 108 18.58 2.44 -0.38
C PRO A 108 18.29 3.06 1.00
N PHE A 109 17.16 3.74 1.19
CA PHE A 109 16.85 4.59 2.35
C PHE A 109 16.71 3.86 3.67
N SER A 110 16.42 2.55 3.62
CA SER A 110 16.16 1.77 4.84
C SER A 110 16.84 0.41 4.78
N PRO A 111 17.60 0.03 5.83
CA PRO A 111 18.18 -1.29 5.94
C PRO A 111 17.10 -2.36 6.18
N LEU A 112 17.43 -3.62 5.87
CA LEU A 112 16.46 -4.72 5.91
C LEU A 112 15.77 -4.87 7.27
N TYR A 113 16.51 -4.72 8.38
CA TYR A 113 15.98 -4.86 9.74
C TYR A 113 14.97 -3.76 10.14
N GLN A 114 14.92 -2.64 9.41
CA GLN A 114 13.87 -1.63 9.56
C GLN A 114 12.69 -1.92 8.63
N ARG A 115 12.92 -2.53 7.47
CA ARG A 115 11.91 -2.86 6.48
C ARG A 115 11.05 -4.06 6.89
N LEU A 116 11.61 -4.94 7.69
CA LEU A 116 10.90 -5.98 8.42
C LEU A 116 11.56 -6.08 9.80
N ARG A 117 10.82 -5.69 10.85
CA ARG A 117 11.37 -5.60 12.21
C ARG A 117 11.78 -6.97 12.71
N PRO A 118 12.99 -7.13 13.31
CA PRO A 118 13.52 -8.41 13.77
C PRO A 118 12.63 -9.13 14.80
N ALA A 119 11.83 -8.39 15.57
CA ALA A 119 10.86 -8.96 16.51
C ALA A 119 9.88 -9.95 15.84
N ASN A 120 9.66 -9.85 14.53
CA ASN A 120 8.77 -10.72 13.78
C ASN A 120 9.44 -11.99 13.24
N TYR A 121 10.78 -12.04 13.19
CA TYR A 121 11.50 -13.14 12.54
C TYR A 121 11.23 -14.48 13.21
N GLY A 122 11.27 -14.55 14.54
CA GLY A 122 11.02 -15.77 15.29
C GLY A 122 9.61 -16.32 15.07
N LEU A 123 8.59 -15.45 15.09
CA LEU A 123 7.21 -15.83 14.82
C LEU A 123 7.04 -16.35 13.40
N LEU A 124 7.55 -15.63 12.39
CA LEU A 124 7.46 -16.02 10.99
C LEU A 124 8.17 -17.37 10.73
N LEU A 125 9.38 -17.53 11.25
CA LEU A 125 10.13 -18.79 11.15
C LEU A 125 9.36 -19.95 11.79
N ARG A 126 8.83 -19.76 13.00
CA ARG A 126 8.01 -20.77 13.68
C ARG A 126 6.79 -21.16 12.84
N LEU A 127 6.05 -20.22 12.28
CA LEU A 127 4.88 -20.49 11.43
C LEU A 127 5.25 -21.29 10.17
N ILE A 128 6.38 -20.98 9.55
CA ILE A 128 6.88 -21.69 8.38
C ILE A 128 7.26 -23.14 8.75
N LEU A 129 8.08 -23.31 9.78
CA LEU A 129 8.60 -24.63 10.18
C LEU A 129 7.54 -25.56 10.75
N SER A 130 6.53 -25.02 11.44
CA SER A 130 5.44 -25.83 12.03
C SER A 130 4.36 -26.26 11.05
N GLY A 131 4.40 -25.83 9.77
CA GLY A 131 3.29 -26.05 8.86
C GLY A 131 1.99 -25.41 9.35
N ALA A 132 2.07 -24.21 9.92
CA ALA A 132 0.98 -23.56 10.65
C ALA A 132 -0.33 -23.51 9.85
N THR A 133 -1.45 -23.67 10.56
CA THR A 133 -2.79 -23.63 9.99
C THR A 133 -3.10 -22.23 9.39
N PRO A 134 -4.05 -22.15 8.44
CA PRO A 134 -4.52 -20.85 7.93
C PRO A 134 -4.96 -19.88 9.03
N MET A 135 -5.60 -20.39 10.10
CA MET A 135 -6.01 -19.59 11.26
C MET A 135 -4.79 -18.99 12.00
N ALA A 136 -3.77 -19.80 12.23
CA ALA A 136 -2.55 -19.33 12.91
C ALA A 136 -1.83 -18.24 12.09
N TRP A 137 -1.79 -18.38 10.77
CA TRP A 137 -1.26 -17.36 9.87
C TRP A 137 -2.06 -16.06 9.92
N GLU A 138 -3.40 -16.12 9.77
CA GLU A 138 -4.21 -14.90 9.77
C GLU A 138 -4.17 -14.18 11.12
N ARG A 139 -4.18 -14.94 12.24
CA ARG A 139 -4.02 -14.37 13.59
C ARG A 139 -2.66 -13.68 13.73
N ALA A 140 -1.59 -14.32 13.31
CA ALA A 140 -0.25 -13.73 13.37
C ALA A 140 -0.15 -12.44 12.52
N ILE A 141 -0.71 -12.46 11.30
CA ILE A 141 -0.72 -11.28 10.45
C ILE A 141 -1.55 -10.16 11.10
N LEU A 142 -2.72 -10.47 11.68
CA LEU A 142 -3.55 -9.49 12.37
C LEU A 142 -2.77 -8.81 13.50
N HIS A 143 -2.14 -9.58 14.37
CA HIS A 143 -1.34 -9.04 15.48
C HIS A 143 -0.08 -8.27 15.04
N MET A 144 0.53 -8.63 13.91
CA MET A 144 1.67 -7.89 13.36
C MET A 144 1.27 -6.58 12.67
N THR A 145 0.03 -6.50 12.15
CA THR A 145 -0.36 -5.39 11.27
C THR A 145 -1.41 -4.46 11.86
N SER A 146 -2.10 -4.84 12.93
CA SER A 146 -3.12 -4.01 13.57
C SER A 146 -2.90 -3.92 15.08
N ASN A 147 -3.14 -2.74 15.63
CA ASN A 147 -3.12 -2.46 17.06
C ASN A 147 -4.53 -2.34 17.66
N ARG A 148 -5.55 -2.24 16.81
CA ARG A 148 -6.95 -2.01 17.22
C ARG A 148 -7.91 -3.11 16.74
N ALA A 149 -7.50 -3.92 15.76
CA ALA A 149 -8.38 -4.93 15.22
C ALA A 149 -8.63 -6.06 16.22
N ASP A 150 -9.89 -6.38 16.38
CA ASP A 150 -10.37 -7.50 17.17
C ASP A 150 -10.20 -8.82 16.40
N GLU A 151 -10.01 -9.93 17.12
CA GLU A 151 -10.05 -11.29 16.57
C GLU A 151 -11.41 -11.61 15.89
N ALA A 152 -12.46 -10.86 16.14
CA ALA A 152 -13.71 -10.91 15.38
C ALA A 152 -13.53 -10.71 13.87
N MET A 153 -12.40 -10.11 13.43
CA MET A 153 -12.03 -10.02 12.02
C MET A 153 -11.55 -11.35 11.41
N LEU A 154 -11.05 -12.27 12.21
CA LEU A 154 -10.44 -13.51 11.73
C LEU A 154 -11.39 -14.40 10.89
N PRO A 155 -12.66 -14.60 11.26
CA PRO A 155 -13.59 -15.37 10.42
C PRO A 155 -13.70 -14.80 9.00
N ARG A 156 -13.77 -13.47 8.87
CA ARG A 156 -13.81 -12.77 7.57
C ARG A 156 -12.52 -13.01 6.78
N TRP A 157 -11.35 -12.82 7.38
CA TRP A 157 -10.06 -13.02 6.71
C TRP A 157 -9.83 -14.48 6.32
N LEU A 158 -10.27 -15.43 7.16
CA LEU A 158 -10.24 -16.85 6.82
C LEU A 158 -11.15 -17.19 5.64
N ALA A 159 -12.33 -16.60 5.57
CA ALA A 159 -13.23 -16.78 4.43
C ALA A 159 -12.59 -16.25 3.13
N LEU A 160 -11.93 -15.07 3.19
CA LEU A 160 -11.17 -14.53 2.06
C LEU A 160 -10.05 -15.48 1.61
N ARG A 161 -9.26 -15.97 2.57
CA ARG A 161 -8.17 -16.91 2.30
C ARG A 161 -8.65 -18.26 1.75
N ARG A 162 -9.79 -18.75 2.19
CA ARG A 162 -10.38 -20.01 1.69
C ARG A 162 -10.85 -19.87 0.24
N THR A 163 -11.44 -18.75 -0.11
CA THR A 163 -11.93 -18.50 -1.47
C THR A 163 -10.81 -18.22 -2.47
N HIS A 164 -9.76 -17.52 -2.04
CA HIS A 164 -8.63 -17.17 -2.89
C HIS A 164 -7.30 -17.33 -2.13
N PRO A 165 -6.83 -18.56 -1.90
CA PRO A 165 -5.60 -18.78 -1.17
C PRO A 165 -4.40 -18.27 -1.96
N VAL A 166 -3.49 -17.57 -1.27
CA VAL A 166 -2.19 -17.20 -1.81
C VAL A 166 -1.23 -18.37 -1.61
N SER A 167 -0.61 -18.86 -2.68
CA SER A 167 0.38 -19.93 -2.58
C SER A 167 1.66 -19.44 -1.89
N GLY A 168 2.35 -20.35 -1.17
CA GLY A 168 3.64 -20.02 -0.54
C GLY A 168 4.68 -19.53 -1.54
N LEU A 169 4.64 -20.05 -2.78
CA LEU A 169 5.54 -19.60 -3.83
C LEU A 169 5.23 -18.18 -4.29
N ASN A 170 3.95 -17.80 -4.39
CA ASN A 170 3.55 -16.43 -4.70
C ASN A 170 3.93 -15.46 -3.57
N ALA A 171 3.73 -15.87 -2.31
CA ALA A 171 4.17 -15.08 -1.16
C ALA A 171 5.69 -14.84 -1.17
N LEU A 172 6.48 -15.88 -1.47
CA LEU A 172 7.94 -15.76 -1.60
C LEU A 172 8.33 -14.83 -2.76
N ARG A 173 7.68 -14.93 -3.91
CA ARG A 173 7.95 -14.05 -5.06
C ARG A 173 7.67 -12.60 -4.74
N GLN A 174 6.55 -12.31 -4.09
CA GLN A 174 6.21 -10.96 -3.65
C GLN A 174 7.22 -10.43 -2.62
N LEU A 175 7.67 -11.27 -1.69
CA LEU A 175 8.70 -10.90 -0.72
C LEU A 175 10.04 -10.59 -1.41
N LEU A 176 10.43 -11.39 -2.40
CA LEU A 176 11.63 -11.15 -3.20
C LEU A 176 11.53 -9.85 -4.00
N ALA A 177 10.39 -9.57 -4.61
CA ALA A 177 10.15 -8.31 -5.30
C ALA A 177 10.31 -7.13 -4.34
N ALA A 178 9.66 -7.18 -3.17
CA ALA A 178 9.80 -6.16 -2.15
C ALA A 178 11.24 -6.00 -1.67
N ALA A 179 11.95 -7.10 -1.38
CA ALA A 179 13.33 -7.06 -0.87
C ALA A 179 14.31 -6.44 -1.88
N ARG A 180 14.12 -6.69 -3.17
CA ARG A 180 14.99 -6.22 -4.25
C ARG A 180 14.70 -4.77 -4.66
N PHE A 181 13.46 -4.32 -4.51
CA PHE A 181 13.06 -3.00 -4.97
C PHE A 181 13.91 -1.90 -4.32
N ALA A 182 14.45 -1.04 -5.18
CA ALA A 182 15.09 0.20 -4.80
C ALA A 182 14.27 1.36 -5.37
N ALA A 183 13.98 2.34 -4.54
CA ALA A 183 13.34 3.56 -5.02
C ALA A 183 14.28 4.27 -5.99
N PRO A 184 13.74 4.95 -7.00
CA PRO A 184 14.53 5.76 -7.91
C PRO A 184 15.25 6.89 -7.16
N ASP A 185 16.35 7.32 -7.72
CA ASP A 185 17.10 8.48 -7.22
C ASP A 185 16.32 9.78 -7.47
N GLY A 186 16.45 10.71 -6.54
CA GLY A 186 15.83 12.03 -6.63
C GLY A 186 14.46 12.14 -5.95
N VAL A 187 13.93 13.35 -6.00
CA VAL A 187 12.61 13.69 -5.47
C VAL A 187 11.55 13.26 -6.49
N PRO A 188 10.48 12.55 -6.10
CA PRO A 188 9.40 12.23 -7.03
C PRO A 188 8.80 13.48 -7.67
N ALA A 189 8.69 13.50 -8.99
CA ALA A 189 7.97 14.57 -9.70
C ALA A 189 6.47 14.53 -9.40
N THR A 190 5.93 13.34 -9.13
CA THR A 190 4.53 13.14 -8.77
C THR A 190 4.26 13.64 -7.35
N PRO A 191 3.24 14.50 -7.12
CA PRO A 191 2.81 14.90 -5.80
C PRO A 191 2.62 13.70 -4.88
N THR A 192 3.31 13.69 -3.74
CA THR A 192 3.39 12.53 -2.84
C THR A 192 3.02 12.89 -1.42
N LEU A 193 2.13 12.10 -0.82
CA LEU A 193 1.84 12.11 0.61
C LEU A 193 2.31 10.79 1.22
N LEU A 194 3.08 10.87 2.29
CA LEU A 194 3.49 9.72 3.10
C LEU A 194 2.64 9.65 4.37
N LEU A 195 2.03 8.49 4.61
CA LEU A 195 1.33 8.19 5.85
C LEU A 195 2.04 7.04 6.56
N ALA A 196 2.32 7.18 7.84
CA ALA A 196 2.92 6.11 8.63
C ALA A 196 2.40 6.08 10.05
N SER A 197 2.56 4.94 10.71
CA SER A 197 2.27 4.80 12.13
C SER A 197 3.54 4.81 12.98
N ALA A 198 3.49 5.53 14.09
CA ALA A 198 4.54 5.50 15.10
C ALA A 198 4.64 4.14 15.79
N GLN A 199 3.55 3.39 15.86
CA GLN A 199 3.43 2.08 16.50
C GLN A 199 3.29 0.92 15.49
N ASP A 200 3.84 1.08 14.30
CA ASP A 200 3.92 -0.02 13.32
C ASP A 200 4.87 -1.12 13.85
N HIS A 201 4.31 -2.31 14.10
CA HIS A 201 5.08 -3.46 14.59
C HIS A 201 5.75 -4.27 13.48
N LEU A 202 5.40 -4.03 12.21
CA LEU A 202 5.94 -4.76 11.06
C LEU A 202 7.11 -4.02 10.41
N VAL A 203 6.92 -2.73 10.11
CA VAL A 203 7.89 -1.84 9.46
C VAL A 203 8.24 -0.69 10.40
N SER A 204 9.51 -0.34 10.50
CA SER A 204 9.91 0.81 11.33
C SER A 204 9.44 2.13 10.72
N VAL A 205 8.84 3.00 11.53
CA VAL A 205 8.46 4.36 11.13
C VAL A 205 9.65 5.17 10.60
N GLN A 206 10.89 4.79 10.95
CA GLN A 206 12.11 5.43 10.43
C GLN A 206 12.24 5.29 8.91
N CYS A 207 11.65 4.24 8.32
CA CYS A 207 11.63 4.08 6.87
C CYS A 207 10.87 5.23 6.19
N THR A 208 9.66 5.53 6.67
CA THR A 208 8.87 6.64 6.12
C THR A 208 9.51 7.99 6.44
N ARG A 209 10.06 8.17 7.63
CA ARG A 209 10.79 9.41 7.99
C ARG A 209 12.02 9.66 7.11
N ALA A 210 12.75 8.60 6.74
CA ALA A 210 13.88 8.71 5.83
C ALA A 210 13.44 9.13 4.42
N LEU A 211 12.37 8.51 3.90
CA LEU A 211 11.75 8.89 2.62
C LEU A 211 11.25 10.33 2.64
N ALA A 212 10.50 10.74 3.67
CA ALA A 212 9.96 12.09 3.79
C ALA A 212 11.07 13.16 3.76
N ARG A 213 12.16 12.91 4.47
CA ARG A 213 13.31 13.83 4.50
C ARG A 213 14.02 13.91 3.15
N TYR A 214 14.22 12.78 2.49
CA TYR A 214 14.91 12.74 1.20
C TYR A 214 14.06 13.31 0.07
N TRP A 215 12.78 12.95 0.03
CA TRP A 215 11.84 13.42 -1.00
C TRP A 215 11.26 14.80 -0.72
N GLN A 216 11.48 15.35 0.47
CA GLN A 216 10.94 16.66 0.89
C GLN A 216 9.43 16.78 0.63
N CYS A 217 8.71 15.69 0.85
CA CYS A 217 7.28 15.59 0.60
C CYS A 217 6.46 15.60 1.90
N ALA A 218 5.16 15.84 1.77
CA ALA A 218 4.22 15.82 2.89
C ALA A 218 4.23 14.47 3.60
N CYS A 219 4.21 14.49 4.93
CA CYS A 219 4.20 13.29 5.76
C CYS A 219 3.34 13.51 7.00
N ALA A 220 2.42 12.57 7.27
CA ALA A 220 1.64 12.55 8.49
C ALA A 220 1.85 11.23 9.24
N LEU A 221 1.97 11.32 10.56
CA LEU A 221 2.24 10.19 11.45
C LEU A 221 1.03 9.93 12.35
N HIS A 222 0.47 8.72 12.23
CA HIS A 222 -0.55 8.26 13.17
C HIS A 222 0.12 7.86 14.50
N PRO A 223 -0.38 8.29 15.67
CA PRO A 223 0.30 8.06 16.94
C PRO A 223 0.32 6.59 17.37
N ASP A 224 -0.75 5.84 17.16
CA ASP A 224 -0.98 4.54 17.80
C ASP A 224 -1.56 3.43 16.92
N ALA A 225 -1.88 3.65 15.64
CA ALA A 225 -2.29 2.58 14.72
C ALA A 225 -1.16 1.57 14.48
N GLY A 226 -1.48 0.38 13.98
CA GLY A 226 -0.50 -0.59 13.48
C GLY A 226 -0.06 -0.33 12.04
N HIS A 227 0.44 -1.38 11.40
CA HIS A 227 0.86 -1.33 9.99
C HIS A 227 -0.32 -1.08 9.04
N ASP A 228 -1.50 -1.62 9.33
CA ASP A 228 -2.72 -1.44 8.53
C ASP A 228 -3.55 -0.25 9.05
N ILE A 229 -3.05 0.98 8.86
CA ILE A 229 -3.74 2.20 9.32
C ILE A 229 -5.18 2.26 8.79
N PRO A 230 -5.49 1.93 7.52
CA PRO A 230 -6.86 1.92 7.03
C PRO A 230 -7.79 0.97 7.79
N LEU A 231 -7.28 -0.13 8.35
CA LEU A 231 -8.03 -1.05 9.20
C LEU A 231 -8.22 -0.47 10.60
N ASP A 232 -7.18 0.12 11.18
CA ASP A 232 -7.18 0.63 12.55
C ASP A 232 -7.90 1.98 12.68
N ASP A 233 -7.69 2.90 11.72
CA ASP A 233 -8.29 4.22 11.69
C ASP A 233 -8.44 4.75 10.24
N GLY A 234 -9.35 4.13 9.50
CA GLY A 234 -9.71 4.57 8.14
C GLY A 234 -10.12 6.04 8.06
N PRO A 235 -10.95 6.55 9.00
CA PRO A 235 -11.33 7.97 9.04
C PRO A 235 -10.12 8.92 9.14
N TRP A 236 -9.08 8.57 9.88
CA TRP A 236 -7.84 9.37 9.93
C TRP A 236 -7.17 9.44 8.57
N VAL A 237 -7.03 8.29 7.88
CA VAL A 237 -6.44 8.25 6.53
C VAL A 237 -7.24 9.15 5.58
N VAL A 238 -8.57 9.04 5.60
CA VAL A 238 -9.45 9.87 4.76
C VAL A 238 -9.24 11.35 5.03
N ARG A 239 -9.18 11.78 6.31
CA ARG A 239 -8.93 13.19 6.66
C ARG A 239 -7.59 13.67 6.12
N GLN A 240 -6.50 12.91 6.35
CA GLN A 240 -5.16 13.31 5.90
C GLN A 240 -5.07 13.44 4.37
N VAL A 241 -5.66 12.49 3.65
CA VAL A 241 -5.70 12.55 2.19
C VAL A 241 -6.51 13.73 1.70
N ARG A 242 -7.70 13.97 2.27
CA ARG A 242 -8.57 15.08 1.89
C ARG A 242 -7.91 16.44 2.12
N GLU A 243 -7.34 16.66 3.30
CA GLU A 243 -6.65 17.90 3.66
C GLU A 243 -5.47 18.17 2.71
N TRP A 244 -4.64 17.16 2.49
CA TRP A 244 -3.51 17.27 1.57
C TRP A 244 -3.93 17.52 0.12
N PHE A 245 -4.97 16.81 -0.34
CA PHE A 245 -5.48 16.92 -1.70
C PHE A 245 -6.03 18.32 -1.98
N LEU A 246 -6.83 18.89 -1.07
CA LEU A 246 -7.36 20.25 -1.18
C LEU A 246 -6.24 21.30 -1.19
N ALA A 247 -5.29 21.22 -0.25
CA ALA A 247 -4.15 22.13 -0.20
C ALA A 247 -3.24 22.05 -1.44
N SER A 248 -3.20 20.91 -2.12
CA SER A 248 -2.42 20.75 -3.35
C SER A 248 -3.10 21.40 -4.55
N HIS A 249 -4.43 21.38 -4.61
CA HIS A 249 -5.21 22.03 -5.67
C HIS A 249 -5.23 23.55 -5.53
N GLU A 250 -5.33 24.08 -4.31
CA GLU A 250 -5.27 25.52 -4.06
C GLU A 250 -3.92 26.12 -4.50
N ARG A 251 -2.82 25.40 -4.30
CA ARG A 251 -1.49 25.85 -4.77
C ARG A 251 -1.36 25.83 -6.29
N ALA A 252 -1.93 24.86 -6.97
CA ALA A 252 -1.91 24.81 -8.44
C ALA A 252 -2.68 25.98 -9.07
N THR A 253 -3.87 26.30 -8.55
CA THR A 253 -4.69 27.41 -9.04
C THR A 253 -4.07 28.79 -8.75
N SER A 254 -3.36 28.94 -7.62
CA SER A 254 -2.69 30.20 -7.26
C SER A 254 -1.48 30.50 -8.18
N HIS A 255 -0.80 29.50 -8.69
CA HIS A 255 0.33 29.67 -9.62
C HIS A 255 -0.13 30.04 -11.04
N GLU A 256 -1.28 29.57 -11.49
CA GLU A 256 -1.83 29.96 -12.81
C GLU A 256 -2.26 31.43 -12.85
N VAL A 257 -2.80 31.97 -11.74
CA VAL A 257 -3.26 33.37 -11.65
C VAL A 257 -2.08 34.36 -11.57
N THR A 258 -0.90 33.96 -11.09
CA THR A 258 0.29 34.84 -11.01
C THR A 258 1.15 34.80 -12.27
N SER A 259 0.88 33.92 -13.22
CA SER A 259 1.63 33.76 -14.49
C SER A 259 0.89 34.32 -15.71
N SER A 260 -0.30 34.89 -15.51
CA SER A 260 -1.10 35.58 -16.51
C SER A 260 -1.09 37.09 -16.28
#